data_d333b7a2200b6ee3ff04def9e9319030
#
_entry.id   d333b7a2200b6ee3ff04def9e9319030
#
_cell.length_a   1.000
_cell.length_b   1.000
_cell.length_c   1.000
_cell.angle_alpha   90.00
_cell.angle_beta   90.00
_cell.angle_gamma   90.00
#
_symmetry.space_group_name_H-M   'P 1'
#
loop_
_entity.id
_entity.type
_entity.pdbx_description
1 polymer ?
#
loop_
_entity_poly.entity_id
_entity_poly.type
_entity_poly.pdbx_seq_one_letter_code
_entity_poly.pdbx_strand_id
1 'polypeptide(L)'
;MIFTKVFFIFSKILSFAVDPFFWIIILLLLALFAKKKYRRPRYLVSALILTFVFSSSPIYKITFEYWKIKQDITYQKFDAGILLGGMISLSSSDENILFNEYNDRLLNTLELFHKGIIKKIIITGASGSLSSDLKEADIIKSFLIRIGVPREKIIVENQSKNTHENAIYTELTCKELEMDKYSFLLITSDYHMRRSLSCFKKTGLNITPYVKESDEFHFDLEYLIVPQTNVLFKWKVLFHEIVGYFMYKLMGYV
;
A
#
# COMPACT_ATOMS: atom_id res chain seq x y z
N MET A 1 -18.00 -4.28 19.07
CA MET A 1 -16.89 -3.65 19.81
C MET A 1 -15.80 -4.63 20.25
N ILE A 2 -16.09 -5.81 20.82
CA ILE A 2 -15.06 -6.81 21.23
C ILE A 2 -14.38 -7.43 20.00
N PHE A 3 -15.12 -7.83 18.97
CA PHE A 3 -14.57 -8.41 17.72
C PHE A 3 -13.57 -7.47 17.00
N THR A 4 -13.85 -6.16 16.97
CA THR A 4 -12.97 -5.16 16.35
C THR A 4 -11.64 -5.02 17.10
N LYS A 5 -11.67 -5.06 18.45
CA LYS A 5 -10.44 -5.00 19.26
C LYS A 5 -9.61 -6.28 19.14
N VAL A 6 -10.25 -7.45 19.16
CA VAL A 6 -9.56 -8.74 18.96
C VAL A 6 -8.92 -8.82 17.58
N PHE A 7 -9.65 -8.44 16.54
CA PHE A 7 -9.11 -8.36 15.17
C PHE A 7 -7.90 -7.43 15.08
N PHE A 8 -7.97 -6.25 15.72
CA PHE A 8 -6.87 -5.29 15.75
C PHE A 8 -5.61 -5.84 16.45
N ILE A 9 -5.78 -6.51 17.59
CA ILE A 9 -4.65 -7.15 18.31
C ILE A 9 -4.06 -8.26 17.44
N PHE A 10 -4.90 -9.09 16.81
CA PHE A 10 -4.47 -10.16 15.91
C PHE A 10 -3.73 -9.60 14.69
N SER A 11 -4.21 -8.51 14.08
CA SER A 11 -3.52 -7.89 12.94
C SER A 11 -2.16 -7.31 13.31
N LYS A 12 -2.02 -6.74 14.53
CA LYS A 12 -0.71 -6.28 15.03
C LYS A 12 0.24 -7.45 15.33
N ILE A 13 -0.22 -8.50 15.99
CA ILE A 13 0.59 -9.70 16.25
C ILE A 13 1.02 -10.33 14.90
N LEU A 14 0.09 -10.42 13.95
CA LEU A 14 0.36 -10.96 12.63
C LEU A 14 1.36 -10.11 11.86
N SER A 15 1.36 -8.77 12.02
CA SER A 15 2.33 -7.88 11.38
C SER A 15 3.77 -8.12 11.86
N PHE A 16 3.98 -8.49 13.13
CA PHE A 16 5.30 -8.94 13.62
C PHE A 16 5.66 -10.32 13.08
N ALA A 17 4.69 -11.24 13.03
CA ALA A 17 4.91 -12.60 12.54
C ALA A 17 5.31 -12.66 11.06
N VAL A 18 4.92 -11.68 10.25
CA VAL A 18 5.25 -11.60 8.81
C VAL A 18 6.50 -10.77 8.51
N ASP A 19 7.17 -10.22 9.54
CA ASP A 19 8.39 -9.43 9.35
C ASP A 19 9.63 -10.34 9.29
N PRO A 20 10.33 -10.45 8.14
CA PRO A 20 11.51 -11.30 8.04
C PRO A 20 12.65 -10.90 8.98
N PHE A 21 12.77 -9.61 9.30
CA PHE A 21 13.75 -9.12 10.25
C PHE A 21 13.52 -9.71 11.65
N PHE A 22 12.26 -9.85 12.06
CA PHE A 22 11.89 -10.47 13.32
C PHE A 22 12.29 -11.96 13.37
N TRP A 23 12.16 -12.70 12.27
CA TRP A 23 12.60 -14.10 12.19
C TRP A 23 14.10 -14.24 12.36
N ILE A 24 14.88 -13.33 11.73
CA ILE A 24 16.33 -13.29 11.87
C ILE A 24 16.73 -13.05 13.33
N ILE A 25 16.10 -12.07 14.00
CA ILE A 25 16.34 -11.77 15.42
C ILE A 25 16.03 -12.98 16.31
N ILE A 26 14.89 -13.66 16.07
CA ILE A 26 14.54 -14.87 16.84
C ILE A 26 15.62 -15.95 16.67
N LEU A 27 16.11 -16.20 15.45
CA LEU A 27 17.15 -17.20 15.22
C LEU A 27 18.46 -16.82 15.91
N LEU A 28 18.85 -15.56 15.91
CA LEU A 28 20.03 -15.08 16.64
C LEU A 28 19.89 -15.25 18.15
N LEU A 29 18.71 -14.94 18.71
CA LEU A 29 18.43 -15.17 20.14
C LEU A 29 18.44 -16.67 20.47
N LEU A 30 17.85 -17.52 19.62
CA LEU A 30 17.90 -18.97 19.79
C LEU A 30 19.35 -19.50 19.73
N ALA A 31 20.20 -18.95 18.87
CA ALA A 31 21.62 -19.29 18.84
C ALA A 31 22.35 -18.89 20.11
N LEU A 32 22.05 -17.70 20.67
CA LEU A 32 22.65 -17.19 21.89
C LEU A 32 22.30 -18.04 23.12
N PHE A 33 21.01 -18.39 23.26
CA PHE A 33 20.48 -19.10 24.44
C PHE A 33 20.42 -20.63 24.27
N ALA A 34 20.89 -21.19 23.15
CA ALA A 34 20.86 -22.63 22.92
C ALA A 34 21.71 -23.40 23.95
N LYS A 35 21.07 -24.22 24.76
CA LYS A 35 21.75 -25.08 25.73
C LYS A 35 22.64 -26.15 25.07
N LYS A 36 22.17 -26.69 23.91
CA LYS A 36 22.90 -27.72 23.16
C LYS A 36 23.85 -27.06 22.14
N LYS A 37 25.15 -27.20 22.36
CA LYS A 37 26.23 -26.58 21.54
C LYS A 37 26.06 -26.84 20.02
N TYR A 38 25.60 -28.02 19.62
CA TYR A 38 25.40 -28.39 18.20
C TYR A 38 24.24 -27.65 17.52
N ARG A 39 23.32 -27.03 18.26
CA ARG A 39 22.21 -26.25 17.71
C ARG A 39 22.62 -24.82 17.35
N ARG A 40 23.61 -24.25 18.06
CA ARG A 40 24.08 -22.88 17.82
C ARG A 40 24.46 -22.61 16.38
N PRO A 41 25.38 -23.41 15.74
CA PRO A 41 25.76 -23.14 14.38
C PRO A 41 24.56 -23.29 13.40
N ARG A 42 23.60 -24.17 13.65
CA ARG A 42 22.41 -24.30 12.81
C ARG A 42 21.57 -23.02 12.83
N TYR A 43 21.31 -22.45 14.01
CA TYR A 43 20.56 -21.19 14.11
C TYR A 43 21.33 -20.03 13.47
N LEU A 44 22.64 -19.95 13.64
CA LEU A 44 23.47 -18.90 13.00
C LEU A 44 23.45 -19.04 11.47
N VAL A 45 23.64 -20.24 10.94
CA VAL A 45 23.58 -20.48 9.49
C VAL A 45 22.18 -20.17 8.94
N SER A 46 21.12 -20.57 9.65
CA SER A 46 19.74 -20.21 9.25
C SER A 46 19.53 -18.71 9.25
N ALA A 47 20.01 -17.98 10.25
CA ALA A 47 19.91 -16.53 10.30
C ALA A 47 20.66 -15.87 9.13
N LEU A 48 21.87 -16.34 8.81
CA LEU A 48 22.65 -15.86 7.65
C LEU A 48 21.92 -16.12 6.33
N ILE A 49 21.37 -17.31 6.15
CA ILE A 49 20.60 -17.67 4.94
C ILE A 49 19.38 -16.73 4.81
N LEU A 50 18.60 -16.54 5.88
CA LEU A 50 17.46 -15.65 5.85
C LEU A 50 17.88 -14.21 5.58
N THR A 51 18.96 -13.73 6.20
CA THR A 51 19.49 -12.40 5.93
C THR A 51 19.84 -12.24 4.46
N PHE A 52 20.56 -13.19 3.87
CA PHE A 52 20.91 -13.15 2.46
C PHE A 52 19.67 -13.17 1.55
N VAL A 53 18.74 -14.10 1.78
CA VAL A 53 17.52 -14.24 0.96
C VAL A 53 16.66 -12.97 1.01
N PHE A 54 16.41 -12.44 2.21
CA PHE A 54 15.53 -11.28 2.40
C PHE A 54 16.20 -9.92 2.17
N SER A 55 17.53 -9.87 2.04
CA SER A 55 18.24 -8.66 1.59
C SER A 55 18.60 -8.69 0.10
N SER A 56 18.30 -9.80 -0.59
CA SER A 56 18.56 -9.95 -2.02
C SER A 56 17.51 -9.24 -2.87
N SER A 57 17.91 -8.21 -3.60
CA SER A 57 17.05 -7.47 -4.52
C SER A 57 16.47 -8.33 -5.65
N PRO A 58 17.24 -9.22 -6.32
CA PRO A 58 16.71 -10.09 -7.36
C PRO A 58 15.60 -11.03 -6.86
N ILE A 59 15.81 -11.65 -5.68
CA ILE A 59 14.81 -12.57 -5.10
C ILE A 59 13.52 -11.82 -4.79
N TYR A 60 13.62 -10.63 -4.19
CA TYR A 60 12.46 -9.77 -3.95
C TYR A 60 11.75 -9.43 -5.25
N LYS A 61 12.48 -8.92 -6.26
CA LYS A 61 11.90 -8.45 -7.53
C LYS A 61 11.16 -9.56 -8.25
N ILE A 62 11.74 -10.77 -8.35
CA ILE A 62 11.06 -11.92 -8.95
C ILE A 62 9.75 -12.22 -8.22
N THR A 63 9.78 -12.26 -6.87
CA THR A 63 8.57 -12.54 -6.08
C THR A 63 7.52 -11.44 -6.24
N PHE A 64 7.95 -10.17 -6.26
CA PHE A 64 7.06 -9.03 -6.42
C PHE A 64 6.41 -9.00 -7.81
N GLU A 65 7.11 -9.41 -8.89
CA GLU A 65 6.54 -9.52 -10.24
C GLU A 65 5.34 -10.48 -10.31
N TYR A 66 5.31 -11.53 -9.49
CA TYR A 66 4.13 -12.41 -9.36
C TYR A 66 2.99 -11.77 -8.58
N TRP A 67 3.31 -10.84 -7.68
CA TRP A 67 2.31 -10.16 -6.86
C TRP A 67 1.66 -8.99 -7.58
N LYS A 68 2.44 -8.16 -8.26
CA LYS A 68 1.94 -6.94 -8.88
C LYS A 68 0.88 -7.21 -9.95
N ILE A 69 -0.02 -6.26 -10.12
CA ILE A 69 -0.97 -6.26 -11.24
C ILE A 69 -0.21 -5.83 -12.49
N LYS A 70 -0.40 -6.57 -13.58
CA LYS A 70 0.10 -6.21 -14.91
C LYS A 70 -1.06 -5.65 -15.71
N GLN A 71 -0.89 -4.50 -16.30
CA GLN A 71 -1.86 -3.89 -17.19
C GLN A 71 -1.13 -3.03 -18.21
N ASP A 72 -1.49 -3.17 -19.47
CA ASP A 72 -1.05 -2.25 -20.50
C ASP A 72 -1.85 -0.95 -20.33
N ILE A 73 -1.13 0.13 -20.06
CA ILE A 73 -1.72 1.47 -19.99
C ILE A 73 -1.97 1.93 -21.42
N THR A 74 -3.16 1.67 -21.91
CA THR A 74 -3.63 2.36 -23.10
C THR A 74 -3.82 3.83 -22.72
N TYR A 75 -3.43 4.78 -23.59
CA TYR A 75 -3.57 6.23 -23.40
C TYR A 75 -5.05 6.66 -23.39
N GLN A 76 -5.85 6.02 -22.54
CA GLN A 76 -7.26 6.30 -22.37
C GLN A 76 -7.42 7.43 -21.35
N LYS A 77 -8.35 8.37 -21.65
CA LYS A 77 -8.75 9.42 -20.70
C LYS A 77 -9.82 8.87 -19.75
N PHE A 78 -9.74 9.28 -18.50
CA PHE A 78 -10.69 8.91 -17.45
C PHE A 78 -11.40 10.15 -16.90
N ASP A 79 -12.63 9.96 -16.45
CA ASP A 79 -13.41 11.06 -15.87
C ASP A 79 -12.88 11.45 -14.50
N ALA A 80 -12.37 10.49 -13.70
CA ALA A 80 -11.71 10.79 -12.45
C ALA A 80 -10.62 9.76 -12.11
N GLY A 81 -9.61 10.21 -11.34
CA GLY A 81 -8.65 9.36 -10.64
C GLY A 81 -9.06 9.19 -9.18
N ILE A 82 -9.12 7.95 -8.69
CA ILE A 82 -9.37 7.62 -7.29
C ILE A 82 -8.01 7.42 -6.61
N LEU A 83 -7.61 8.38 -5.78
CA LEU A 83 -6.38 8.38 -5.01
C LEU A 83 -6.65 7.79 -3.63
N LEU A 84 -6.04 6.64 -3.33
CA LEU A 84 -6.12 6.02 -2.00
C LEU A 84 -5.16 6.70 -1.01
N GLY A 85 -5.63 6.95 0.20
CA GLY A 85 -4.82 7.42 1.32
C GLY A 85 -3.73 6.44 1.78
N GLY A 86 -3.08 6.73 2.89
CA GLY A 86 -1.97 5.97 3.46
C GLY A 86 -0.59 6.54 3.13
N MET A 87 -0.52 7.81 2.71
CA MET A 87 0.72 8.49 2.31
C MET A 87 1.17 9.60 3.26
N ILE A 88 0.39 9.87 4.31
CA ILE A 88 0.68 10.92 5.28
C ILE A 88 1.06 10.31 6.63
N SER A 89 2.07 10.89 7.30
CA SER A 89 2.45 10.51 8.65
C SER A 89 1.44 11.00 9.67
N LEU A 90 1.25 10.25 10.76
CA LEU A 90 0.30 10.59 11.85
C LEU A 90 0.62 11.90 12.57
N SER A 91 1.83 12.42 12.44
CA SER A 91 2.26 13.72 12.97
C SER A 91 1.98 14.89 12.03
N SER A 92 1.31 14.66 10.90
CA SER A 92 0.96 15.71 9.94
C SER A 92 -0.20 16.57 10.45
N SER A 93 -0.16 17.85 10.04
CA SER A 93 -1.25 18.83 10.21
C SER A 93 -1.48 19.55 8.88
N ASP A 94 -2.55 20.36 8.78
CA ASP A 94 -2.82 21.17 7.58
C ASP A 94 -1.67 22.13 7.25
N GLU A 95 -0.95 22.62 8.26
CA GLU A 95 0.17 23.55 8.10
C GLU A 95 1.48 22.82 7.78
N ASN A 96 1.68 21.63 8.36
CA ASN A 96 2.91 20.86 8.22
C ASN A 96 2.60 19.43 7.82
N ILE A 97 2.61 19.15 6.52
CA ILE A 97 2.31 17.83 5.96
C ILE A 97 3.61 17.06 5.83
N LEU A 98 3.68 15.93 6.51
CA LEU A 98 4.78 14.99 6.43
C LEU A 98 4.35 13.78 5.61
N PHE A 99 4.85 13.69 4.39
CA PHE A 99 4.62 12.53 3.53
C PHE A 99 5.54 11.38 3.97
N ASN A 100 5.02 10.17 3.90
CA ASN A 100 5.79 8.94 4.12
C ASN A 100 6.30 8.38 2.76
N GLU A 101 6.92 7.21 2.79
CA GLU A 101 7.49 6.53 1.62
C GLU A 101 6.46 6.11 0.55
N TYR A 102 5.16 6.24 0.84
CA TYR A 102 4.06 5.85 -0.06
C TYR A 102 3.46 7.02 -0.84
N ASN A 103 4.17 8.13 -0.93
CA ASN A 103 3.72 9.35 -1.61
C ASN A 103 3.79 9.27 -3.15
N ASP A 104 4.35 8.22 -3.72
CA ASP A 104 4.41 7.95 -5.15
C ASP A 104 3.03 8.05 -5.83
N ARG A 105 1.98 7.59 -5.15
CA ARG A 105 0.60 7.66 -5.64
C ARG A 105 0.09 9.10 -5.81
N LEU A 106 0.50 10.02 -4.93
CA LEU A 106 0.16 11.44 -5.05
C LEU A 106 0.85 12.08 -6.24
N LEU A 107 2.16 11.82 -6.42
CA LEU A 107 2.93 12.33 -7.54
C LEU A 107 2.37 11.82 -8.87
N ASN A 108 2.05 10.53 -8.95
CA ASN A 108 1.41 9.94 -10.11
C ASN A 108 0.03 10.57 -10.39
N THR A 109 -0.78 10.82 -9.35
CA THR A 109 -2.09 11.49 -9.49
C THR A 109 -1.95 12.90 -10.06
N LEU A 110 -0.99 13.67 -9.56
CA LEU A 110 -0.70 15.02 -10.06
C LEU A 110 -0.23 15.00 -11.52
N GLU A 111 0.67 14.08 -11.87
CA GLU A 111 1.13 13.91 -13.24
C GLU A 111 -0.03 13.59 -14.21
N LEU A 112 -0.89 12.63 -13.83
CA LEU A 112 -2.06 12.23 -14.61
C LEU A 112 -3.08 13.36 -14.76
N PHE A 113 -3.28 14.15 -13.71
CA PHE A 113 -4.18 15.31 -13.72
C PHE A 113 -3.64 16.41 -14.63
N HIS A 114 -2.37 16.79 -14.50
CA HIS A 114 -1.77 17.83 -15.34
C HIS A 114 -1.64 17.42 -16.82
N LYS A 115 -1.46 16.14 -17.10
CA LYS A 115 -1.52 15.58 -18.47
C LYS A 115 -2.96 15.51 -19.03
N GLY A 116 -3.99 15.81 -18.24
CA GLY A 116 -5.39 15.70 -18.65
C GLY A 116 -5.85 14.27 -18.91
N ILE A 117 -5.16 13.28 -18.34
CA ILE A 117 -5.56 11.86 -18.39
C ILE A 117 -6.74 11.63 -17.45
N ILE A 118 -6.76 12.28 -16.28
CA ILE A 118 -7.88 12.33 -15.36
C ILE A 118 -8.41 13.77 -15.27
N LYS A 119 -9.74 13.94 -15.25
CA LYS A 119 -10.40 15.27 -15.20
C LYS A 119 -10.68 15.76 -13.79
N LYS A 120 -10.85 14.83 -12.83
CA LYS A 120 -11.12 15.08 -11.41
C LYS A 120 -10.29 14.15 -10.56
N ILE A 121 -10.08 14.50 -9.30
CA ILE A 121 -9.40 13.70 -8.29
C ILE A 121 -10.38 13.37 -7.18
N ILE A 122 -10.61 12.10 -6.91
CA ILE A 122 -11.35 11.61 -5.76
C ILE A 122 -10.32 11.10 -4.76
N ILE A 123 -10.28 11.71 -3.57
CA ILE A 123 -9.39 11.29 -2.50
C ILE A 123 -10.22 10.45 -1.53
N THR A 124 -9.80 9.23 -1.24
CA THR A 124 -10.50 8.35 -0.31
C THR A 124 -9.56 7.87 0.80
N GLY A 125 -10.00 8.03 2.04
CA GLY A 125 -9.31 7.58 3.24
C GLY A 125 -9.38 8.59 4.37
N ALA A 126 -9.84 8.11 5.54
CA ALA A 126 -9.65 8.79 6.81
C ALA A 126 -8.36 8.29 7.48
N SER A 127 -8.33 8.17 8.79
CA SER A 127 -7.19 7.59 9.50
C SER A 127 -7.33 6.08 9.59
N GLY A 128 -6.34 5.34 9.11
CA GLY A 128 -6.17 3.91 9.41
C GLY A 128 -5.76 3.63 10.86
N SER A 129 -5.64 4.66 11.71
CA SER A 129 -5.32 4.58 13.14
C SER A 129 -6.58 4.64 13.99
N LEU A 130 -6.70 3.74 14.97
CA LEU A 130 -7.80 3.77 15.97
C LEU A 130 -7.63 4.91 17.00
N SER A 131 -6.47 5.55 17.04
CA SER A 131 -6.12 6.57 18.04
C SER A 131 -6.03 7.98 17.47
N SER A 132 -6.29 8.19 16.19
CA SER A 132 -6.19 9.49 15.52
C SER A 132 -7.46 9.76 14.74
N ASP A 133 -8.07 10.92 14.99
CA ASP A 133 -9.18 11.48 14.20
C ASP A 133 -8.67 12.21 12.93
N LEU A 134 -7.41 11.99 12.56
CA LEU A 134 -6.80 12.59 11.38
C LEU A 134 -7.57 12.16 10.12
N LYS A 135 -8.14 13.12 9.43
CA LYS A 135 -8.80 12.92 8.15
C LYS A 135 -7.81 13.16 7.02
N GLU A 136 -7.07 12.13 6.67
CA GLU A 136 -6.01 12.22 5.68
C GLU A 136 -6.47 12.84 4.36
N ALA A 137 -7.67 12.47 3.89
CA ALA A 137 -8.22 12.99 2.64
C ALA A 137 -8.44 14.52 2.68
N ASP A 138 -8.79 15.09 3.84
CA ASP A 138 -8.96 16.54 3.98
C ASP A 138 -7.61 17.27 3.93
N ILE A 139 -6.56 16.71 4.55
CA ILE A 139 -5.20 17.25 4.50
C ILE A 139 -4.66 17.22 3.07
N ILE A 140 -4.85 16.10 2.36
CA ILE A 140 -4.43 15.98 0.95
C ILE A 140 -5.20 17.00 0.09
N LYS A 141 -6.50 17.19 0.31
CA LYS A 141 -7.28 18.24 -0.37
C LYS A 141 -6.69 19.62 -0.16
N SER A 142 -6.41 19.99 1.09
CA SER A 142 -5.81 21.29 1.43
C SER A 142 -4.46 21.47 0.72
N PHE A 143 -3.63 20.42 0.67
CA PHE A 143 -2.38 20.41 -0.06
C PHE A 143 -2.59 20.62 -1.56
N LEU A 144 -3.48 19.86 -2.20
CA LEU A 144 -3.76 19.95 -3.63
C LEU A 144 -4.23 21.35 -4.03
N ILE A 145 -5.11 21.97 -3.23
CA ILE A 145 -5.56 23.35 -3.46
C ILE A 145 -4.40 24.33 -3.37
N ARG A 146 -3.53 24.19 -2.36
CA ARG A 146 -2.37 25.05 -2.13
C ARG A 146 -1.37 25.00 -3.29
N ILE A 147 -1.23 23.85 -3.96
CA ILE A 147 -0.36 23.71 -5.14
C ILE A 147 -1.07 23.99 -6.47
N GLY A 148 -2.31 24.53 -6.44
CA GLY A 148 -2.98 25.04 -7.63
C GLY A 148 -3.98 24.09 -8.30
N VAL A 149 -4.33 22.95 -7.71
CA VAL A 149 -5.42 22.12 -8.22
C VAL A 149 -6.76 22.81 -7.90
N PRO A 150 -7.63 23.09 -8.90
CA PRO A 150 -8.91 23.76 -8.68
C PRO A 150 -9.80 22.96 -7.71
N ARG A 151 -10.40 23.65 -6.73
CA ARG A 151 -11.21 23.04 -5.67
C ARG A 151 -12.37 22.19 -6.20
N GLU A 152 -13.00 22.64 -7.28
CA GLU A 152 -14.11 21.97 -7.94
C GLU A 152 -13.71 20.68 -8.68
N LYS A 153 -12.41 20.42 -8.84
CA LYS A 153 -11.85 19.20 -9.39
C LYS A 153 -11.50 18.15 -8.35
N ILE A 154 -11.66 18.49 -7.05
CA ILE A 154 -11.29 17.62 -5.94
C ILE A 154 -12.57 17.17 -5.21
N ILE A 155 -12.77 15.86 -5.12
CA ILE A 155 -13.83 15.22 -4.35
C ILE A 155 -13.18 14.48 -3.18
N VAL A 156 -13.81 14.49 -2.01
CA VAL A 156 -13.25 13.89 -0.79
C VAL A 156 -14.23 12.89 -0.21
N GLU A 157 -13.74 11.70 0.05
CA GLU A 157 -14.32 10.70 0.93
C GLU A 157 -13.39 10.57 2.16
N ASN A 158 -13.85 10.91 3.34
CA ASN A 158 -13.05 11.03 4.56
C ASN A 158 -13.62 10.24 5.76
N GLN A 159 -14.41 9.18 5.50
CA GLN A 159 -15.02 8.37 6.54
C GLN A 159 -14.39 6.97 6.65
N SER A 160 -13.83 6.48 5.55
CA SER A 160 -13.28 5.14 5.42
C SER A 160 -12.03 4.92 6.29
N LYS A 161 -11.96 3.77 6.97
CA LYS A 161 -10.88 3.38 7.88
C LYS A 161 -10.05 2.20 7.38
N ASN A 162 -10.44 1.61 6.27
CA ASN A 162 -9.76 0.46 5.66
C ASN A 162 -10.08 0.40 4.16
N THR A 163 -9.37 -0.45 3.42
CA THR A 163 -9.48 -0.51 1.96
C THR A 163 -10.86 -0.97 1.46
N HIS A 164 -11.55 -1.81 2.21
CA HIS A 164 -12.92 -2.20 1.87
C HIS A 164 -13.87 -1.00 2.01
N GLU A 165 -13.80 -0.27 3.11
CA GLU A 165 -14.58 0.95 3.32
C GLU A 165 -14.24 2.03 2.29
N ASN A 166 -12.95 2.17 1.88
CA ASN A 166 -12.57 3.07 0.79
C ASN A 166 -13.40 2.77 -0.47
N ALA A 167 -13.52 1.50 -0.85
CA ALA A 167 -14.27 1.11 -2.04
C ALA A 167 -15.78 1.42 -1.90
N ILE A 168 -16.39 1.03 -0.77
CA ILE A 168 -17.83 1.20 -0.54
C ILE A 168 -18.21 2.69 -0.42
N TYR A 169 -17.46 3.47 0.35
CA TYR A 169 -17.80 4.89 0.55
C TYR A 169 -17.46 5.74 -0.67
N THR A 170 -16.44 5.38 -1.44
CA THR A 170 -16.21 6.00 -2.75
C THR A 170 -17.39 5.71 -3.70
N GLU A 171 -17.90 4.49 -3.74
CA GLU A 171 -19.08 4.16 -4.55
C GLU A 171 -20.30 4.98 -4.12
N LEU A 172 -20.56 5.09 -2.80
CA LEU A 172 -21.66 5.91 -2.28
C LEU A 172 -21.50 7.37 -2.68
N THR A 173 -20.31 7.95 -2.49
CA THR A 173 -19.99 9.32 -2.89
C THR A 173 -20.19 9.53 -4.40
N CYS A 174 -19.78 8.59 -5.23
CA CYS A 174 -19.97 8.67 -6.67
C CYS A 174 -21.46 8.61 -7.05
N LYS A 175 -22.26 7.79 -6.38
CA LYS A 175 -23.72 7.74 -6.61
C LYS A 175 -24.41 9.02 -6.19
N GLU A 176 -24.07 9.60 -5.05
CA GLU A 176 -24.62 10.89 -4.58
C GLU A 176 -24.31 12.04 -5.54
N LEU A 177 -23.17 11.97 -6.25
CA LEU A 177 -22.73 12.96 -7.22
C LEU A 177 -23.13 12.62 -8.68
N GLU A 178 -23.98 11.62 -8.89
CA GLU A 178 -24.41 11.14 -10.21
C GLU A 178 -23.23 10.78 -11.14
N MET A 179 -22.16 10.21 -10.57
CA MET A 179 -20.94 9.83 -11.27
C MET A 179 -20.86 8.31 -11.54
N ASP A 180 -21.91 7.54 -11.32
CA ASP A 180 -21.93 6.07 -11.45
C ASP A 180 -21.54 5.56 -12.84
N LYS A 181 -21.76 6.37 -13.88
CA LYS A 181 -21.38 6.05 -15.27
C LYS A 181 -19.97 6.50 -15.68
N TYR A 182 -19.22 7.12 -14.77
CA TYR A 182 -17.89 7.61 -15.06
C TYR A 182 -16.88 6.47 -15.19
N SER A 183 -15.81 6.73 -15.91
CA SER A 183 -14.62 5.89 -15.95
C SER A 183 -13.63 6.35 -14.90
N PHE A 184 -13.16 5.42 -14.06
CA PHE A 184 -12.27 5.74 -12.95
C PHE A 184 -10.92 5.05 -13.10
N LEU A 185 -9.87 5.80 -12.81
CA LEU A 185 -8.51 5.28 -12.70
C LEU A 185 -8.16 5.13 -11.21
N LEU A 186 -7.97 3.90 -10.74
CA LEU A 186 -7.58 3.63 -9.36
C LEU A 186 -6.09 3.82 -9.19
N ILE A 187 -5.68 4.71 -8.29
CA ILE A 187 -4.28 5.11 -8.10
C ILE A 187 -3.84 4.80 -6.67
N THR A 188 -2.89 3.89 -6.54
CA THR A 188 -2.25 3.50 -5.29
C THR A 188 -0.88 2.90 -5.57
N SER A 189 -0.12 2.55 -4.53
CA SER A 189 1.19 1.91 -4.72
C SER A 189 1.05 0.47 -5.22
N ASP A 190 2.00 0.00 -6.02
CA ASP A 190 1.94 -1.29 -6.74
C ASP A 190 1.68 -2.50 -5.83
N TYR A 191 2.32 -2.55 -4.66
CA TYR A 191 2.12 -3.65 -3.71
C TYR A 191 0.70 -3.66 -3.14
N HIS A 192 0.04 -2.50 -3.02
CA HIS A 192 -1.32 -2.35 -2.49
C HIS A 192 -2.40 -2.54 -3.57
N MET A 193 -2.04 -2.40 -4.85
CA MET A 193 -2.99 -2.40 -5.98
C MET A 193 -3.85 -3.66 -6.04
N ARG A 194 -3.27 -4.85 -5.83
CA ARG A 194 -4.01 -6.12 -5.91
C ARG A 194 -5.17 -6.17 -4.93
N ARG A 195 -4.95 -5.79 -3.67
CA ARG A 195 -5.99 -5.79 -2.64
C ARG A 195 -7.01 -4.69 -2.88
N SER A 196 -6.57 -3.51 -3.23
CA SER A 196 -7.44 -2.36 -3.53
C SER A 196 -8.35 -2.63 -4.73
N LEU A 197 -7.77 -3.07 -5.85
CA LEU A 197 -8.54 -3.38 -7.05
C LEU A 197 -9.59 -4.47 -6.80
N SER A 198 -9.26 -5.48 -5.99
CA SER A 198 -10.21 -6.54 -5.65
C SER A 198 -11.40 -6.03 -4.83
N CYS A 199 -11.19 -5.07 -3.91
CA CYS A 199 -12.28 -4.39 -3.19
C CYS A 199 -13.15 -3.54 -4.14
N PHE A 200 -12.50 -2.73 -4.99
CA PHE A 200 -13.21 -1.85 -5.92
C PHE A 200 -13.95 -2.61 -7.02
N LYS A 201 -13.48 -3.79 -7.45
CA LYS A 201 -14.21 -4.65 -8.40
C LYS A 201 -15.54 -5.19 -7.86
N LYS A 202 -15.76 -5.13 -6.54
CA LYS A 202 -17.04 -5.49 -5.92
C LYS A 202 -18.04 -4.34 -5.87
N THR A 203 -17.60 -3.14 -6.20
CA THR A 203 -18.50 -1.99 -6.40
C THR A 203 -19.05 -1.99 -7.82
N GLY A 204 -20.09 -1.20 -8.05
CA GLY A 204 -20.65 -0.98 -9.39
C GLY A 204 -19.86 -0.02 -10.27
N LEU A 205 -18.70 0.48 -9.81
CA LEU A 205 -17.90 1.48 -10.52
C LEU A 205 -17.06 0.86 -11.64
N ASN A 206 -16.93 1.58 -12.76
CA ASN A 206 -16.05 1.20 -13.87
C ASN A 206 -14.59 1.57 -13.54
N ILE A 207 -13.85 0.63 -12.93
CA ILE A 207 -12.53 0.82 -12.36
C ILE A 207 -11.44 0.22 -13.25
N THR A 208 -10.44 1.03 -13.60
CA THR A 208 -9.19 0.63 -14.23
C THR A 208 -8.04 0.89 -13.27
N PRO A 209 -7.14 -0.07 -12.97
CA PRO A 209 -5.99 0.20 -12.11
C PRO A 209 -4.93 1.03 -12.86
N TYR A 210 -4.32 1.99 -12.18
CA TYR A 210 -3.10 2.65 -12.66
C TYR A 210 -1.89 1.83 -12.25
N VAL A 211 -1.21 1.26 -13.22
CA VAL A 211 0.04 0.52 -13.01
C VAL A 211 1.15 1.31 -13.69
N LYS A 212 2.10 1.80 -12.89
CA LYS A 212 3.30 2.42 -13.43
C LYS A 212 4.24 1.32 -13.91
N GLU A 213 4.84 1.50 -15.08
CA GLU A 213 5.92 0.62 -15.51
C GLU A 213 7.04 0.66 -14.46
N SER A 214 7.39 -0.49 -13.92
CA SER A 214 8.52 -0.59 -13.00
C SER A 214 9.80 -0.40 -13.80
N ASP A 215 10.77 0.28 -13.18
CA ASP A 215 12.11 0.46 -13.75
C ASP A 215 12.65 -0.86 -14.30
N GLU A 216 13.25 -0.78 -15.49
CA GLU A 216 13.89 -1.91 -16.14
C GLU A 216 14.88 -2.61 -15.20
N PHE A 217 15.07 -3.88 -15.43
CA PHE A 217 16.00 -4.70 -14.67
C PHE A 217 17.44 -4.25 -15.04
N HIS A 218 18.01 -3.33 -14.30
CA HIS A 218 19.45 -3.07 -14.41
C HIS A 218 20.19 -4.26 -13.79
N PHE A 219 20.82 -5.06 -14.66
CA PHE A 219 21.73 -6.13 -14.26
C PHE A 219 23.09 -5.51 -13.89
N ASP A 220 23.14 -4.81 -12.77
CA ASP A 220 24.40 -4.42 -12.18
C ASP A 220 24.85 -5.54 -11.22
N LEU A 221 26.14 -5.93 -11.29
CA LEU A 221 26.74 -6.96 -10.45
C LEU A 221 26.55 -6.62 -8.97
N GLU A 222 26.66 -5.35 -8.63
CA GLU A 222 26.43 -4.87 -7.26
C GLU A 222 25.00 -5.16 -6.81
N TYR A 223 24.01 -4.89 -7.66
CA TYR A 223 22.59 -5.18 -7.39
C TYR A 223 22.31 -6.67 -7.19
N LEU A 224 23.05 -7.55 -7.88
CA LEU A 224 22.85 -9.00 -7.81
C LEU A 224 23.46 -9.61 -6.55
N ILE A 225 24.60 -9.09 -6.07
CA ILE A 225 25.43 -9.74 -5.06
C ILE A 225 25.34 -9.04 -3.71
N VAL A 226 25.22 -7.69 -3.69
CA VAL A 226 25.28 -6.93 -2.45
C VAL A 226 23.94 -6.95 -1.73
N PRO A 227 23.87 -7.44 -0.48
CA PRO A 227 22.67 -7.38 0.35
C PRO A 227 22.24 -5.94 0.61
N GLN A 228 20.97 -5.65 0.47
CA GLN A 228 20.40 -4.32 0.65
C GLN A 228 19.40 -4.27 1.81
N THR A 229 19.62 -3.36 2.75
CA THR A 229 18.77 -3.24 3.96
C THR A 229 17.33 -2.80 3.68
N ASN A 230 17.12 -1.96 2.65
CA ASN A 230 15.79 -1.51 2.24
C ASN A 230 14.90 -2.66 1.71
N VAL A 231 15.50 -3.75 1.22
CA VAL A 231 14.77 -4.91 0.70
C VAL A 231 14.07 -5.66 1.82
N LEU A 232 14.63 -5.72 3.03
CA LEU A 232 13.95 -6.29 4.20
C LEU A 232 12.64 -5.56 4.50
N PHE A 233 12.63 -4.24 4.41
CA PHE A 233 11.41 -3.45 4.57
C PHE A 233 10.40 -3.74 3.45
N LYS A 234 10.85 -3.84 2.21
CA LYS A 234 9.98 -4.18 1.07
C LYS A 234 9.30 -5.54 1.25
N TRP A 235 10.00 -6.54 1.76
CA TRP A 235 9.42 -7.85 2.08
C TRP A 235 8.34 -7.77 3.16
N LYS A 236 8.57 -6.99 4.22
CA LYS A 236 7.58 -6.76 5.27
C LYS A 236 6.29 -6.19 4.68
N VAL A 237 6.41 -5.18 3.81
CA VAL A 237 5.26 -4.57 3.13
C VAL A 237 4.55 -5.57 2.24
N LEU A 238 5.30 -6.34 1.44
CA LEU A 238 4.72 -7.35 0.56
C LEU A 238 3.96 -8.44 1.34
N PHE A 239 4.56 -8.98 2.40
CA PHE A 239 3.89 -9.99 3.23
C PHE A 239 2.65 -9.42 3.93
N HIS A 240 2.70 -8.18 4.38
CA HIS A 240 1.54 -7.50 4.94
C HIS A 240 0.38 -7.45 3.93
N GLU A 241 0.67 -7.09 2.67
CA GLU A 241 -0.35 -7.04 1.62
C GLU A 241 -0.87 -8.43 1.22
N ILE A 242 0.01 -9.44 1.14
CA ILE A 242 -0.40 -10.83 0.87
C ILE A 242 -1.36 -11.31 1.96
N VAL A 243 -0.98 -11.17 3.23
CA VAL A 243 -1.81 -11.58 4.36
C VAL A 243 -3.11 -10.78 4.40
N GLY A 244 -3.03 -9.46 4.21
CA GLY A 244 -4.20 -8.58 4.14
C GLY A 244 -5.18 -9.01 3.05
N TYR A 245 -4.69 -9.35 1.86
CA TYR A 245 -5.50 -9.84 0.75
C TYR A 245 -6.24 -11.14 1.11
N PHE A 246 -5.52 -12.13 1.69
CA PHE A 246 -6.13 -13.40 2.09
C PHE A 246 -7.15 -13.21 3.21
N MET A 247 -6.89 -12.34 4.18
CA MET A 247 -7.86 -12.00 5.23
C MET A 247 -9.12 -11.37 4.64
N TYR A 248 -8.97 -10.45 3.69
CA TYR A 248 -10.10 -9.82 3.00
C TYR A 248 -10.91 -10.84 2.17
N LYS A 249 -10.22 -11.81 1.58
CA LYS A 249 -10.88 -12.91 0.87
C LYS A 249 -11.72 -13.78 1.81
N LEU A 250 -11.21 -14.10 3.01
CA LEU A 250 -11.95 -14.86 4.02
C LEU A 250 -13.17 -14.07 4.54
N MET A 251 -13.08 -12.75 4.60
CA MET A 251 -14.18 -11.87 5.01
C MET A 251 -15.20 -11.60 3.88
N GLY A 252 -14.93 -12.06 2.66
CA GLY A 252 -15.78 -11.77 1.51
C GLY A 252 -15.66 -10.34 0.95
N TYR A 253 -14.60 -9.61 1.31
CA TYR A 253 -14.36 -8.21 0.88
C TYR A 253 -13.69 -8.12 -0.51
N VAL A 254 -13.10 -9.22 -0.97
CA VAL A 254 -12.43 -9.36 -2.28
C VAL A 254 -12.84 -10.63 -2.98
#